data_957dd45052af3c890d6634a9c2c91102
#
_entry.id   957dd45052af3c890d6634a9c2c91102
#
_cell.length_a   1.000
_cell.length_b   1.000
_cell.length_c   1.000
_cell.angle_alpha   90.00
_cell.angle_beta   90.00
_cell.angle_gamma   90.00
#
_symmetry.space_group_name_H-M   'P 1'
#
loop_
_entity.id
_entity.type
_entity.pdbx_description
1 polymer ?
#
loop_
_entity_poly.entity_id
_entity_poly.type
_entity_poly.pdbx_seq_one_letter_code
_entity_poly.pdbx_strand_id
1 'polypeptide(L)' 'MTLIEALGTERAKRTRSSGNTVFLAENNYPFVLLYAANGQQIWLTTEDIEAQDWAEA' A
#
# COMPACT_ATOMS: atom_id res chain seq x y z
N MET A 1 8.49 6.32 2.58
CA MET A 1 7.83 7.36 1.76
C MET A 1 6.36 7.45 2.10
N THR A 2 5.74 8.54 1.72
CA THR A 2 4.29 8.70 1.91
C THR A 2 3.51 7.88 0.89
N LEU A 3 2.19 7.73 1.11
CA LEU A 3 1.33 7.03 0.14
C LEU A 3 1.37 7.71 -1.23
N ILE A 4 1.36 9.04 -1.26
CA ILE A 4 1.41 9.80 -2.53
C ILE A 4 2.69 9.46 -3.29
N GLU A 5 3.81 9.42 -2.61
CA GLU A 5 5.09 9.04 -3.23
C GLU A 5 5.07 7.57 -3.68
N ALA A 6 4.46 6.70 -2.86
CA ALA A 6 4.36 5.28 -3.18
C ALA A 6 3.55 5.03 -4.45
N LEU A 7 2.50 5.83 -4.69
CA LEU A 7 1.68 5.72 -5.89
C LEU A 7 2.47 6.03 -7.17
N GLY A 8 3.59 6.72 -7.05
CA GLY A 8 4.47 7.01 -8.19
C GLY A 8 5.47 5.90 -8.49
N THR A 9 5.50 4.84 -7.70
CA THR A 9 6.38 3.69 -7.92
C THR A 9 5.62 2.58 -8.63
N GLU A 10 6.33 1.59 -9.16
CA GLU A 10 5.69 0.44 -9.77
C GLU A 10 4.95 -0.40 -8.75
N ARG A 11 5.58 -0.62 -7.61
CA ARG A 11 5.01 -1.38 -6.50
C ARG A 11 5.52 -0.82 -5.19
N ALA A 12 4.67 -0.86 -4.18
CA ALA A 12 5.06 -0.42 -2.85
C ALA A 12 4.42 -1.33 -1.81
N LYS A 13 4.98 -1.32 -0.61
CA LYS A 13 4.46 -2.10 0.50
C LYS A 13 4.70 -1.38 1.81
N ARG A 14 3.93 -1.74 2.81
CA ARG A 14 4.20 -1.35 4.20
C ARG A 14 3.63 -2.41 5.13
N THR A 15 4.11 -2.43 6.35
CA THR A 15 3.55 -3.30 7.40
C THR A 15 2.68 -2.45 8.32
N ARG A 16 1.42 -2.83 8.44
CA ARG A 16 0.47 -2.16 9.33
C ARG A 16 0.84 -2.40 10.78
N SER A 17 0.33 -1.56 11.68
CA SER A 17 0.54 -1.71 13.12
C SER A 17 0.06 -3.07 13.63
N SER A 18 -0.90 -3.69 12.96
CA SER A 18 -1.37 -5.04 13.28
C SER A 18 -0.37 -6.15 12.92
N GLY A 19 0.68 -5.81 12.18
CA GLY A 19 1.68 -6.78 11.71
C GLY A 19 1.45 -7.31 10.30
N ASN A 20 0.34 -6.95 9.67
CA ASN A 20 0.03 -7.39 8.32
C ASN A 20 0.72 -6.52 7.28
N THR A 21 1.37 -7.14 6.30
CA THR A 21 1.97 -6.42 5.18
C THR A 21 0.92 -6.20 4.09
N VAL A 22 0.85 -4.98 3.58
CA VAL A 22 -0.07 -4.62 2.51
C VAL A 22 0.73 -4.13 1.30
N PHE A 23 0.20 -4.38 0.12
CA PHE A 23 0.87 -4.09 -1.15
C PHE A 23 0.02 -3.20 -2.04
N LEU A 24 0.65 -2.21 -2.68
CA LEU A 24 0.05 -1.44 -3.76
C LEU A 24 0.47 -2.04 -5.08
N ALA A 25 -0.46 -2.20 -6.00
CA ALA A 25 -0.15 -2.64 -7.36
C ALA A 25 -0.17 -1.43 -8.31
N GLU A 26 0.77 -1.38 -9.23
CA GLU A 26 0.96 -0.25 -10.14
C GLU A 26 -0.24 0.06 -11.03
N ASN A 27 -0.97 -0.97 -11.44
CA ASN A 27 -2.04 -0.85 -12.43
C ASN A 27 -3.37 -0.42 -11.84
N ASN A 28 -3.38 0.03 -10.60
CA ASN A 28 -4.61 0.40 -9.93
C ASN A 28 -4.92 1.90 -9.99
N TYR A 29 -4.02 2.70 -10.54
CA TYR A 29 -4.27 4.12 -10.69
C TYR A 29 -5.44 4.35 -11.68
N PRO A 30 -6.38 5.27 -11.43
CA PRO A 30 -6.42 6.21 -10.30
C PRO A 30 -7.06 5.62 -9.03
N PHE A 31 -7.42 4.37 -9.01
CA PHE A 31 -8.00 3.71 -7.84
C PHE A 31 -6.89 3.13 -6.98
N VAL A 32 -6.92 3.43 -5.69
CA VAL A 32 -5.94 2.91 -4.76
C VAL A 32 -6.44 1.56 -4.24
N LEU A 33 -5.85 0.50 -4.74
CA LEU A 33 -6.19 -0.86 -4.36
C LEU A 33 -5.02 -1.49 -3.60
N LEU A 34 -5.33 -2.12 -2.48
CA LEU A 34 -4.35 -2.81 -1.66
C LEU A 34 -4.61 -4.31 -1.69
N TYR A 35 -3.53 -5.07 -1.55
CA TYR A 35 -3.60 -6.52 -1.49
C TYR A 35 -2.83 -7.04 -0.28
N ALA A 36 -3.37 -8.06 0.36
CA ALA A 36 -2.66 -8.79 1.39
C ALA A 36 -1.60 -9.69 0.76
N ALA A 37 -0.72 -10.25 1.59
CA ALA A 37 0.35 -11.13 1.11
C ALA A 37 -0.16 -12.35 0.36
N ASN A 38 -1.40 -12.79 0.64
CA ASN A 38 -2.02 -13.93 -0.04
C ASN A 38 -2.72 -13.54 -1.36
N GLY A 39 -2.62 -12.27 -1.77
CA GLY A 39 -3.24 -11.79 -3.01
C GLY A 39 -4.68 -11.31 -2.86
N GLN A 40 -5.26 -11.41 -1.68
CA GLN A 40 -6.62 -10.95 -1.45
C GLN A 40 -6.67 -9.42 -1.41
N GLN A 41 -7.63 -8.82 -2.11
CA GLN A 41 -7.84 -7.37 -2.06
C GLN A 41 -8.35 -6.96 -0.69
N ILE A 42 -7.82 -5.87 -0.18
CA ILE A 42 -8.22 -5.32 1.12
C ILE A 42 -8.47 -3.82 1.00
N TRP A 43 -9.13 -3.26 2.02
CA TRP A 43 -9.46 -1.84 2.03
C TRP A 43 -8.29 -0.98 2.49
N LEU A 44 -8.17 0.19 1.87
CA LEU A 44 -7.28 1.25 2.35
C LEU A 44 -7.82 1.80 3.68
N THR A 45 -6.94 1.96 4.65
CA THR A 45 -7.32 2.52 5.96
C THR A 45 -6.67 3.88 6.17
N THR A 46 -7.17 4.61 7.17
CA THR A 46 -6.57 5.90 7.56
C THR A 46 -5.10 5.72 7.94
N GLU A 47 -4.76 4.63 8.59
CA GLU A 47 -3.37 4.32 8.95
C GLU A 47 -2.50 4.31 7.68
N ASP A 48 -2.96 3.68 6.62
CA ASP A 48 -2.19 3.57 5.37
C ASP A 48 -2.03 4.94 4.71
N ILE A 49 -3.07 5.76 4.76
CA ILE A 49 -3.05 7.11 4.16
C ILE A 49 -2.06 8.01 4.88
N GLU A 50 -2.00 7.94 6.20
CA GLU A 50 -1.15 8.78 7.01
C GLU A 50 0.29 8.25 7.15
N ALA A 51 0.52 7.02 6.75
CA ALA A 51 1.80 6.36 6.92
C ALA A 51 2.91 7.03 6.10
N GLN A 52 4.12 7.01 6.66
CA GLN A 52 5.32 7.53 5.99
C GLN A 52 6.36 6.43 5.78
N ASP A 53 6.00 5.20 6.07
CA ASP A 53 6.89 4.04 6.01
C ASP A 53 6.67 3.16 4.79
N TRP A 54 5.97 3.67 3.78
CA TRP A 54 5.85 2.97 2.51
C TRP A 54 7.23 2.77 1.90
N ALA A 55 7.44 1.61 1.30
CA ALA A 55 8.70 1.26 0.65
C ALA A 55 8.43 0.57 -0.68
N GLU A 56 9.37 0.68 -1.60
CA GLU A 56 9.26 -0.06 -2.85
C GLU A 56 9.32 -1.57 -2.58
N ALA A 57 8.47 -2.28 -3.26
CA ALA A 57 8.41 -3.74 -3.12
C ALA A 57 9.33 -4.45 -4.12
#